data_a1c2a22024f25d38a296a299a8ba3995
#
_entry.id   a1c2a22024f25d38a296a299a8ba3995
#
_cell.length_a   1.000
_cell.length_b   1.000
_cell.length_c   1.000
_cell.angle_alpha   90.00
_cell.angle_beta   90.00
_cell.angle_gamma   90.00
#
_symmetry.space_group_name_H-M   'P 1'
#
loop_
_entity.id
_entity.type
_entity.pdbx_description
1 polymer ?
#
loop_
_entity_poly.entity_id
_entity_poly.type
_entity_poly.pdbx_seq_one_letter_code
_entity_poly.pdbx_strand_id
1 'polypeptide(L)'
;MNKIQKTLVLVVLVIAGIFSFNQTNAAVRLPALIGNNMVLQQNAAINVWGWADAGEKVIVQASWLSASAEVVATKEGNWKTIINTPNAGGPYTMTITGRDYSIKIENILIGEVWLCSGQSNMDLTIKGLGGWGNYKPEVRDEVQRGDFASVRLFTVQKDTSAYVRTDCKGNWLTVDTGTVDNFSATAWFYGSSLSKKLGIPVGLIYTAWGGTAAEVWTPVASLEAAPELQHFIHHYSGYAWWPGTAGVLYNAMIHPLTNYTIKGAIWYQGESNRMDYKLYPALMNTLITSWRKAWGIGDFPFYFVQIAPYLYKERNSGALLREAQMKCLSIPNTGMAVTLDIAGDINDIHPKNKLDVGIRLSLWALTKTYGQDVGSFSGPVYKDFKVEKKSISIEFIYTDGELKITETAKNNFAIAGADKVFYPATVKIQGNKLVVSSKKVKHPVAVRYAFLNTSVSSLFNGTGLPASSFRTDDWEIDTK
;
A
#
# COMPACT_ATOMS: atom_id res chain seq x y z
N MET A 1 -47.45 62.84 3.60
CA MET A 1 -46.26 62.17 3.03
C MET A 1 -46.20 62.40 1.56
N ASN A 2 -45.14 63.09 1.10
CA ASN A 2 -44.94 63.39 -0.31
C ASN A 2 -44.66 62.07 -1.11
N LYS A 3 -45.03 62.10 -2.42
CA LYS A 3 -44.78 60.96 -3.34
C LYS A 3 -43.36 60.36 -3.21
N ILE A 4 -42.36 61.20 -3.00
CA ILE A 4 -40.96 60.83 -2.79
C ILE A 4 -40.74 60.01 -1.50
N GLN A 5 -41.43 60.40 -0.40
CA GLN A 5 -41.36 59.65 0.87
C GLN A 5 -42.01 58.27 0.76
N LYS A 6 -43.12 58.11 0.02
CA LYS A 6 -43.76 56.83 -0.23
C LYS A 6 -42.90 55.91 -1.09
N THR A 7 -42.21 56.45 -2.09
CA THR A 7 -41.27 55.70 -2.95
C THR A 7 -40.03 55.25 -2.17
N LEU A 8 -39.50 56.12 -1.29
CA LEU A 8 -38.32 55.79 -0.46
C LEU A 8 -38.64 54.67 0.54
N VAL A 9 -39.85 54.68 1.18
CA VAL A 9 -40.27 53.61 2.10
C VAL A 9 -40.50 52.32 1.36
N LEU A 10 -41.04 52.34 0.14
CA LEU A 10 -41.25 51.16 -0.68
C LEU A 10 -39.91 50.51 -1.12
N VAL A 11 -38.91 51.36 -1.48
CA VAL A 11 -37.55 50.88 -1.85
C VAL A 11 -36.82 50.27 -0.65
N VAL A 12 -36.93 50.87 0.55
CA VAL A 12 -36.32 50.33 1.77
C VAL A 12 -36.98 49.01 2.17
N LEU A 13 -38.32 48.85 2.01
CA LEU A 13 -39.00 47.58 2.27
C LEU A 13 -38.69 46.50 1.25
N VAL A 14 -38.46 46.86 -0.02
CA VAL A 14 -38.02 45.91 -1.05
C VAL A 14 -36.55 45.45 -0.82
N ILE A 15 -35.68 46.39 -0.43
CA ILE A 15 -34.28 46.06 -0.09
C ILE A 15 -34.23 45.22 1.21
N ALA A 16 -35.05 45.45 2.22
CA ALA A 16 -35.11 44.63 3.42
C ALA A 16 -35.71 43.23 3.15
N GLY A 17 -36.55 43.07 2.14
CA GLY A 17 -37.09 41.77 1.72
C GLY A 17 -36.11 40.93 0.89
N ILE A 18 -35.08 41.52 0.29
CA ILE A 18 -34.06 40.80 -0.53
C ILE A 18 -32.96 40.20 0.38
N PHE A 19 -32.81 40.67 1.61
CA PHE A 19 -31.91 40.09 2.63
C PHE A 19 -32.59 39.04 3.52
N SER A 20 -33.65 38.36 3.06
CA SER A 20 -33.99 37.07 3.60
C SER A 20 -32.85 36.12 3.20
N PHE A 21 -31.80 36.06 4.03
CA PHE A 21 -30.86 34.97 3.99
C PHE A 21 -31.70 33.67 4.13
N ASN A 22 -31.96 33.00 3.03
CA ASN A 22 -32.24 31.60 3.10
C ASN A 22 -31.00 30.98 3.77
N GLN A 23 -31.04 30.83 5.10
CA GLN A 23 -30.19 29.87 5.78
C GLN A 23 -30.56 28.52 5.15
N THR A 24 -29.84 28.15 4.10
CA THR A 24 -29.79 26.77 3.70
C THR A 24 -29.14 26.07 4.89
N ASN A 25 -29.96 25.49 5.78
CA ASN A 25 -29.48 24.64 6.83
C ASN A 25 -28.60 23.60 6.15
N ALA A 26 -27.31 23.64 6.46
CA ALA A 26 -26.39 22.65 5.92
C ALA A 26 -26.68 21.35 6.67
N ALA A 27 -27.38 20.43 6.01
CA ALA A 27 -27.61 19.10 6.55
C ALA A 27 -26.28 18.45 6.96
N VAL A 28 -26.28 17.64 8.01
CA VAL A 28 -25.09 16.83 8.39
C VAL A 28 -24.56 16.12 7.15
N ARG A 29 -23.28 16.29 6.87
CA ARG A 29 -22.59 15.69 5.73
C ARG A 29 -21.47 14.78 6.23
N LEU A 30 -21.31 13.63 5.57
CA LEU A 30 -20.31 12.63 5.91
C LEU A 30 -19.23 12.57 4.83
N PRO A 31 -17.99 12.19 5.19
CA PRO A 31 -16.94 11.89 4.20
C PRO A 31 -17.29 10.62 3.43
N ALA A 32 -16.74 10.48 2.23
CA ALA A 32 -16.98 9.34 1.36
C ALA A 32 -16.70 7.98 2.01
N LEU A 33 -15.76 7.92 2.96
CA LEU A 33 -15.41 6.71 3.70
C LEU A 33 -16.49 6.23 4.67
N ILE A 34 -17.34 7.12 5.16
CA ILE A 34 -18.44 6.81 6.08
C ILE A 34 -19.73 6.63 5.28
N GLY A 35 -20.08 5.40 4.97
CA GLY A 35 -21.24 5.09 4.12
C GLY A 35 -21.67 3.63 4.18
N ASN A 36 -22.70 3.30 3.42
CA ASN A 36 -23.22 1.93 3.31
C ASN A 36 -22.13 0.96 2.87
N ASN A 37 -22.19 -0.27 3.33
CA ASN A 37 -21.26 -1.36 3.02
C ASN A 37 -19.84 -1.17 3.57
N MET A 38 -19.54 -0.13 4.36
CA MET A 38 -18.20 0.09 4.91
C MET A 38 -17.78 -1.06 5.85
N VAL A 39 -16.45 -1.25 5.96
CA VAL A 39 -15.85 -2.10 7.00
C VAL A 39 -15.14 -1.20 7.99
N LEU A 40 -15.46 -1.32 9.26
CA LEU A 40 -14.76 -0.64 10.36
C LEU A 40 -13.74 -1.57 11.00
N GLN A 41 -12.59 -1.02 11.41
CA GLN A 41 -11.56 -1.78 12.11
C GLN A 41 -12.11 -2.35 13.42
N GLN A 42 -11.96 -3.68 13.64
CA GLN A 42 -12.40 -4.35 14.87
C GLN A 42 -11.52 -3.98 16.08
N ASN A 43 -12.10 -4.12 17.30
CA ASN A 43 -11.41 -3.94 18.58
C ASN A 43 -10.62 -2.64 18.66
N ALA A 44 -11.20 -1.55 18.16
CA ALA A 44 -10.53 -0.27 18.02
C ALA A 44 -11.42 0.89 18.46
N ALA A 45 -10.78 1.94 18.94
CA ALA A 45 -11.38 3.25 19.02
C ALA A 45 -11.33 3.89 17.64
N ILE A 46 -12.48 4.05 16.99
CA ILE A 46 -12.58 4.59 15.64
C ILE A 46 -13.12 6.01 15.65
N ASN A 47 -12.65 6.85 14.73
CA ASN A 47 -13.25 8.14 14.49
C ASN A 47 -14.51 8.02 13.63
N VAL A 48 -15.57 8.75 14.01
CA VAL A 48 -16.70 9.08 13.17
C VAL A 48 -16.73 10.60 13.06
N TRP A 49 -16.75 11.14 11.83
CA TRP A 49 -16.57 12.58 11.60
C TRP A 49 -17.36 13.05 10.37
N GLY A 50 -17.49 14.34 10.27
CA GLY A 50 -18.15 14.99 9.14
C GLY A 50 -18.29 16.48 9.33
N TRP A 51 -19.28 17.06 8.68
CA TRP A 51 -19.60 18.48 8.68
C TRP A 51 -21.05 18.70 9.03
N ALA A 52 -21.32 19.81 9.75
CA ALA A 52 -22.64 20.26 10.15
C ALA A 52 -22.63 21.77 10.32
N ASP A 53 -23.75 22.41 10.64
CA ASP A 53 -23.80 23.82 10.99
C ASP A 53 -22.95 24.10 12.24
N ALA A 54 -22.33 25.29 12.31
CA ALA A 54 -21.54 25.70 13.45
C ALA A 54 -22.36 25.63 14.75
N GLY A 55 -21.86 24.92 15.75
CA GLY A 55 -22.55 24.72 17.02
C GLY A 55 -23.70 23.71 16.98
N GLU A 56 -23.91 23.02 15.85
CA GLU A 56 -24.93 21.97 15.74
C GLU A 56 -24.54 20.75 16.58
N LYS A 57 -25.49 20.22 17.32
CA LYS A 57 -25.36 18.95 18.05
C LYS A 57 -25.59 17.78 17.09
N VAL A 58 -24.59 16.89 16.99
CA VAL A 58 -24.66 15.68 16.20
C VAL A 58 -24.66 14.48 17.14
N ILE A 59 -25.56 13.53 16.88
CA ILE A 59 -25.71 12.29 17.65
C ILE A 59 -25.36 11.10 16.74
N VAL A 60 -24.44 10.27 17.19
CA VAL A 60 -24.01 9.03 16.52
C VAL A 60 -24.52 7.84 17.31
N GLN A 61 -25.44 7.07 16.73
CA GLN A 61 -25.99 5.84 17.31
C GLN A 61 -25.63 4.65 16.44
N ALA A 62 -24.80 3.75 16.93
CA ALA A 62 -24.47 2.51 16.25
C ALA A 62 -25.19 1.32 16.90
N SER A 63 -25.63 0.35 16.10
CA SER A 63 -26.43 -0.79 16.58
C SER A 63 -25.68 -1.74 17.53
N TRP A 64 -24.36 -1.65 17.59
CA TRP A 64 -23.51 -2.41 18.53
C TRP A 64 -23.21 -1.65 19.83
N LEU A 65 -23.67 -0.42 19.97
CA LEU A 65 -23.46 0.40 21.16
C LEU A 65 -24.73 0.46 22.01
N SER A 66 -24.55 0.38 23.33
CA SER A 66 -25.66 0.55 24.28
C SER A 66 -26.08 2.01 24.48
N ALA A 67 -25.20 2.97 24.16
CA ALA A 67 -25.46 4.40 24.26
C ALA A 67 -24.97 5.13 23.01
N SER A 68 -25.63 6.24 22.68
CA SER A 68 -25.19 7.13 21.61
C SER A 68 -23.98 7.97 22.02
N ALA A 69 -23.17 8.37 21.06
CA ALA A 69 -22.15 9.40 21.24
C ALA A 69 -22.68 10.76 20.76
N GLU A 70 -22.46 11.81 21.53
CA GLU A 70 -22.89 13.16 21.19
C GLU A 70 -21.66 14.06 21.01
N VAL A 71 -21.72 14.95 20.02
CA VAL A 71 -20.67 15.91 19.72
C VAL A 71 -21.27 17.21 19.17
N VAL A 72 -20.62 18.33 19.42
CA VAL A 72 -21.02 19.63 18.87
C VAL A 72 -20.04 20.03 17.79
N ALA A 73 -20.55 20.45 16.63
CA ALA A 73 -19.74 20.93 15.51
C ALA A 73 -19.00 22.22 15.90
N THR A 74 -17.74 22.33 15.44
CA THR A 74 -16.91 23.53 15.70
C THR A 74 -17.45 24.76 14.97
N LYS A 75 -16.84 25.92 15.18
CA LYS A 75 -17.21 27.16 14.46
C LYS A 75 -16.99 27.05 12.96
N GLU A 76 -16.08 26.18 12.52
CA GLU A 76 -15.79 25.86 11.11
C GLU A 76 -16.71 24.77 10.55
N GLY A 77 -17.69 24.28 11.35
CA GLY A 77 -18.64 23.28 10.94
C GLY A 77 -18.08 21.85 10.94
N ASN A 78 -16.92 21.59 11.56
CA ASN A 78 -16.37 20.26 11.65
C ASN A 78 -16.84 19.56 12.92
N TRP A 79 -17.15 18.28 12.86
CA TRP A 79 -17.39 17.46 14.04
C TRP A 79 -16.64 16.13 13.94
N LYS A 80 -16.23 15.60 15.07
CA LYS A 80 -15.60 14.30 15.21
C LYS A 80 -15.86 13.72 16.59
N THR A 81 -16.27 12.47 16.65
CA THR A 81 -16.39 11.69 17.87
C THR A 81 -15.66 10.35 17.74
N ILE A 82 -15.40 9.70 18.86
CA ILE A 82 -14.75 8.40 18.94
C ILE A 82 -15.76 7.41 19.48
N ILE A 83 -15.90 6.26 18.81
CA ILE A 83 -16.69 5.13 19.27
C ILE A 83 -15.84 3.84 19.21
N ASN A 84 -16.16 2.90 20.09
CA ASN A 84 -15.47 1.61 20.12
C ASN A 84 -16.18 0.58 19.25
N THR A 85 -15.41 -0.21 18.52
CA THR A 85 -15.91 -1.36 17.76
C THR A 85 -15.67 -2.66 18.53
N PRO A 86 -16.63 -3.61 18.47
CA PRO A 86 -16.47 -4.95 19.04
C PRO A 86 -15.55 -5.84 18.16
N ASN A 87 -15.50 -7.12 18.49
CA ASN A 87 -14.97 -8.17 17.61
C ASN A 87 -15.63 -8.16 16.24
N ALA A 88 -14.96 -8.73 15.25
CA ALA A 88 -15.46 -8.87 13.88
C ALA A 88 -16.87 -9.47 13.82
N GLY A 89 -17.68 -8.93 12.94
CA GLY A 89 -19.08 -9.35 12.76
C GLY A 89 -19.88 -8.38 11.90
N GLY A 90 -21.19 -8.52 11.97
CA GLY A 90 -22.18 -7.72 11.21
C GLY A 90 -23.15 -8.60 10.44
N PRO A 91 -24.06 -8.00 9.63
CA PRO A 91 -24.10 -6.57 9.33
C PRO A 91 -24.70 -5.73 10.47
N TYR A 92 -24.16 -4.54 10.63
CA TYR A 92 -24.60 -3.53 11.59
C TYR A 92 -25.19 -2.31 10.88
N THR A 93 -25.80 -1.41 11.68
CA THR A 93 -26.28 -0.10 11.21
C THR A 93 -25.73 1.02 12.08
N MET A 94 -25.64 2.23 11.52
CA MET A 94 -25.29 3.45 12.25
C MET A 94 -26.23 4.57 11.81
N THR A 95 -26.80 5.31 12.75
CA THR A 95 -27.58 6.51 12.48
C THR A 95 -26.84 7.73 12.99
N ILE A 96 -26.73 8.74 12.13
CA ILE A 96 -26.14 10.03 12.47
C ILE A 96 -27.19 11.09 12.34
N THR A 97 -27.55 11.72 13.45
CA THR A 97 -28.66 12.67 13.56
C THR A 97 -28.13 14.06 13.89
N GLY A 98 -28.43 15.03 13.05
CA GLY A 98 -28.31 16.45 13.30
C GLY A 98 -29.66 17.03 13.76
N ARG A 99 -29.79 18.36 13.63
CA ARG A 99 -31.00 19.09 14.08
C ARG A 99 -32.26 18.65 13.34
N ASP A 100 -32.21 18.64 12.01
CA ASP A 100 -33.40 18.44 11.15
C ASP A 100 -33.29 17.25 10.23
N TYR A 101 -32.21 16.47 10.34
CA TYR A 101 -31.87 15.41 9.40
C TYR A 101 -31.17 14.23 10.06
N SER A 102 -31.51 13.03 9.59
CA SER A 102 -30.82 11.78 10.00
C SER A 102 -30.31 11.02 8.79
N ILE A 103 -29.08 10.58 8.86
CA ILE A 103 -28.46 9.68 7.86
C ILE A 103 -28.40 8.28 8.49
N LYS A 104 -29.03 7.30 7.86
CA LYS A 104 -28.89 5.88 8.22
C LYS A 104 -27.88 5.22 7.31
N ILE A 105 -26.87 4.61 7.90
CA ILE A 105 -25.85 3.80 7.23
C ILE A 105 -26.14 2.34 7.51
N GLU A 106 -26.19 1.53 6.46
CA GLU A 106 -26.59 0.14 6.50
C GLU A 106 -25.48 -0.80 6.01
N ASN A 107 -25.61 -2.07 6.34
CA ASN A 107 -24.72 -3.15 5.92
C ASN A 107 -23.25 -2.90 6.32
N ILE A 108 -23.03 -2.35 7.52
CA ILE A 108 -21.70 -2.12 8.09
C ILE A 108 -21.14 -3.46 8.57
N LEU A 109 -19.93 -3.79 8.16
CA LEU A 109 -19.17 -4.90 8.73
C LEU A 109 -18.09 -4.37 9.67
N ILE A 110 -17.75 -5.15 10.67
CA ILE A 110 -16.61 -4.91 11.55
C ILE A 110 -15.60 -6.02 11.29
N GLY A 111 -14.35 -5.66 11.01
CA GLY A 111 -13.30 -6.61 10.63
C GLY A 111 -11.94 -5.93 10.51
N GLU A 112 -11.16 -6.32 9.54
CA GLU A 112 -9.82 -5.76 9.29
C GLU A 112 -9.84 -4.79 8.11
N VAL A 113 -9.26 -3.61 8.26
CA VAL A 113 -9.19 -2.58 7.21
C VAL A 113 -7.77 -2.38 6.76
N TRP A 114 -7.52 -2.52 5.46
CA TRP A 114 -6.18 -2.38 4.88
C TRP A 114 -6.14 -1.33 3.79
N LEU A 115 -5.14 -0.46 3.85
CA LEU A 115 -4.81 0.48 2.79
C LEU A 115 -3.96 -0.21 1.73
N CYS A 116 -4.33 -0.06 0.44
CA CYS A 116 -3.64 -0.67 -0.69
C CYS A 116 -3.20 0.45 -1.64
N SER A 117 -1.89 0.76 -1.67
CA SER A 117 -1.37 1.91 -2.40
C SER A 117 -0.11 1.60 -3.20
N GLY A 118 0.29 2.48 -4.11
CA GLY A 118 1.46 2.32 -4.95
C GLY A 118 1.30 2.89 -6.35
N GLN A 119 2.03 2.29 -7.31
CA GLN A 119 1.99 2.70 -8.71
C GLN A 119 1.30 1.63 -9.60
N SER A 120 1.63 1.55 -10.88
CA SER A 120 0.92 0.73 -11.88
C SER A 120 0.73 -0.73 -11.49
N ASN A 121 1.70 -1.37 -10.87
CA ASN A 121 1.59 -2.77 -10.43
C ASN A 121 0.60 -2.98 -9.26
N MET A 122 0.27 -1.92 -8.50
CA MET A 122 -0.88 -1.89 -7.59
C MET A 122 -2.16 -1.44 -8.30
N ASP A 123 -2.04 -0.53 -9.28
CA ASP A 123 -3.16 0.10 -10.00
C ASP A 123 -3.86 -0.87 -10.98
N LEU A 124 -3.15 -1.85 -11.52
CA LEU A 124 -3.68 -2.77 -12.51
C LEU A 124 -4.78 -3.68 -11.95
N THR A 125 -5.92 -3.63 -12.65
CA THR A 125 -7.10 -4.44 -12.35
C THR A 125 -6.99 -5.82 -13.01
N ILE A 126 -7.83 -6.78 -12.58
CA ILE A 126 -7.92 -8.10 -13.25
C ILE A 126 -8.25 -7.92 -14.73
N LYS A 127 -9.23 -7.07 -15.06
CA LYS A 127 -9.58 -6.73 -16.44
C LYS A 127 -8.42 -6.10 -17.20
N GLY A 128 -7.70 -5.16 -16.56
CA GLY A 128 -6.53 -4.49 -17.16
C GLY A 128 -5.35 -5.41 -17.45
N LEU A 129 -5.25 -6.53 -16.73
CA LEU A 129 -4.25 -7.59 -16.96
C LEU A 129 -4.67 -8.62 -18.02
N GLY A 130 -5.82 -8.46 -18.69
CA GLY A 130 -6.35 -9.39 -19.68
C GLY A 130 -7.42 -10.36 -19.13
N GLY A 131 -7.94 -10.07 -17.95
CA GLY A 131 -9.06 -10.81 -17.34
C GLY A 131 -8.64 -12.08 -16.62
N TRP A 132 -9.65 -12.89 -16.26
CA TRP A 132 -9.49 -14.11 -15.45
C TRP A 132 -8.71 -15.24 -16.15
N GLY A 133 -8.51 -15.17 -17.46
CA GLY A 133 -7.74 -16.18 -18.22
C GLY A 133 -6.28 -16.34 -17.77
N ASN A 134 -5.75 -15.39 -16.99
CA ASN A 134 -4.41 -15.48 -16.39
C ASN A 134 -4.39 -16.32 -15.09
N TYR A 135 -5.55 -16.75 -14.58
CA TYR A 135 -5.71 -17.42 -13.30
C TYR A 135 -6.47 -18.73 -13.49
N LYS A 136 -6.34 -19.62 -12.50
CA LYS A 136 -7.12 -20.87 -12.50
C LYS A 136 -8.63 -20.57 -12.43
N PRO A 137 -9.48 -21.31 -13.15
CA PRO A 137 -10.93 -21.09 -13.16
C PRO A 137 -11.54 -21.03 -11.75
N GLU A 138 -11.08 -21.86 -10.83
CA GLU A 138 -11.58 -21.95 -9.46
C GLU A 138 -11.53 -20.61 -8.71
N VAL A 139 -10.54 -19.77 -9.03
CA VAL A 139 -10.36 -18.44 -8.42
C VAL A 139 -11.52 -17.52 -8.77
N ARG A 140 -11.99 -17.57 -10.02
CA ARG A 140 -13.17 -16.83 -10.48
C ARG A 140 -14.46 -17.42 -9.90
N ASP A 141 -14.56 -18.75 -9.91
CA ASP A 141 -15.73 -19.47 -9.45
C ASP A 141 -16.01 -19.22 -7.95
N GLU A 142 -14.97 -19.07 -7.11
CA GLU A 142 -15.09 -18.65 -5.71
C GLU A 142 -15.81 -17.29 -5.58
N VAL A 143 -15.47 -16.33 -6.43
CA VAL A 143 -16.13 -15.00 -6.45
C VAL A 143 -17.60 -15.14 -6.88
N GLN A 144 -17.86 -15.94 -7.93
CA GLN A 144 -19.24 -16.15 -8.44
C GLN A 144 -20.14 -16.85 -7.44
N ARG A 145 -19.61 -17.77 -6.62
CA ARG A 145 -20.36 -18.43 -5.54
C ARG A 145 -20.66 -17.52 -4.36
N GLY A 146 -20.05 -16.32 -4.28
CA GLY A 146 -20.19 -15.40 -3.15
C GLY A 146 -19.36 -15.77 -1.93
N ASP A 147 -18.30 -16.57 -2.10
CA ASP A 147 -17.42 -17.02 -1.01
C ASP A 147 -16.73 -15.83 -0.28
N PHE A 148 -16.74 -14.65 -0.89
CA PHE A 148 -16.12 -13.42 -0.36
C PHE A 148 -17.16 -12.33 -0.02
N ALA A 149 -18.39 -12.72 0.33
CA ALA A 149 -19.47 -11.77 0.69
C ALA A 149 -19.10 -10.85 1.89
N SER A 150 -18.09 -11.21 2.69
CA SER A 150 -17.57 -10.41 3.80
C SER A 150 -16.43 -9.45 3.41
N VAL A 151 -15.94 -9.47 2.16
CA VAL A 151 -14.96 -8.50 1.66
C VAL A 151 -15.68 -7.27 1.11
N ARG A 152 -15.14 -6.09 1.33
CA ARG A 152 -15.64 -4.81 0.81
C ARG A 152 -14.52 -4.02 0.15
N LEU A 153 -14.85 -3.34 -0.92
CA LEU A 153 -13.91 -2.64 -1.80
C LEU A 153 -14.24 -1.14 -1.79
N PHE A 154 -13.23 -0.31 -1.50
CA PHE A 154 -13.33 1.13 -1.63
C PHE A 154 -12.24 1.62 -2.58
N THR A 155 -12.62 2.30 -3.66
CA THR A 155 -11.68 2.91 -4.60
C THR A 155 -11.67 4.41 -4.41
N VAL A 156 -10.52 4.97 -4.04
CA VAL A 156 -10.31 6.41 -4.03
C VAL A 156 -10.19 6.89 -5.48
N GLN A 157 -11.05 7.82 -5.89
CA GLN A 157 -10.96 8.44 -7.20
C GLN A 157 -9.66 9.22 -7.32
N LYS A 158 -8.95 9.06 -8.44
CA LYS A 158 -7.69 9.76 -8.73
C LYS A 158 -7.89 11.27 -8.73
N ASP A 159 -7.12 11.95 -7.90
CA ASP A 159 -7.11 13.42 -7.78
C ASP A 159 -5.72 13.90 -7.33
N THR A 160 -5.41 15.16 -7.59
CA THR A 160 -4.18 15.83 -7.15
C THR A 160 -4.52 17.12 -6.43
N SER A 161 -3.70 17.51 -5.45
CA SER A 161 -3.89 18.78 -4.77
C SER A 161 -2.57 19.35 -4.25
N ALA A 162 -2.37 20.65 -4.41
CA ALA A 162 -1.28 21.37 -3.74
C ALA A 162 -1.48 21.47 -2.22
N TYR A 163 -2.72 21.32 -1.74
CA TYR A 163 -3.08 21.42 -0.32
C TYR A 163 -3.79 20.15 0.14
N VAL A 164 -3.67 19.82 1.42
CA VAL A 164 -4.34 18.69 2.03
C VAL A 164 -5.87 18.78 1.85
N ARG A 165 -6.48 17.70 1.37
CA ARG A 165 -7.93 17.55 1.29
C ARG A 165 -8.43 16.92 2.58
N THR A 166 -9.66 17.25 2.96
CA THR A 166 -10.35 16.67 4.13
C THR A 166 -11.29 15.55 3.76
N ASP A 167 -11.56 15.36 2.46
CA ASP A 167 -12.42 14.33 1.91
C ASP A 167 -11.87 13.86 0.56
N CYS A 168 -12.25 12.65 0.15
CA CYS A 168 -11.97 12.07 -1.15
C CYS A 168 -13.29 11.72 -1.86
N LYS A 169 -13.20 11.25 -3.10
CA LYS A 169 -14.34 10.66 -3.81
C LYS A 169 -14.19 9.14 -3.87
N GLY A 170 -15.28 8.44 -3.63
CA GLY A 170 -15.35 6.99 -3.63
C GLY A 170 -16.58 6.48 -2.90
N ASN A 171 -16.79 5.19 -2.95
CA ASN A 171 -17.84 4.51 -2.17
C ASN A 171 -17.45 3.05 -1.92
N TRP A 172 -17.98 2.48 -0.86
CA TRP A 172 -17.82 1.07 -0.54
C TRP A 172 -18.71 0.21 -1.44
N LEU A 173 -18.13 -0.83 -2.01
CA LEU A 173 -18.81 -1.80 -2.86
C LEU A 173 -18.79 -3.19 -2.21
N THR A 174 -19.85 -3.94 -2.41
CA THR A 174 -19.89 -5.39 -2.18
C THR A 174 -19.15 -6.11 -3.30
N VAL A 175 -18.72 -7.34 -3.03
CA VAL A 175 -17.99 -8.18 -3.99
C VAL A 175 -18.96 -8.89 -4.91
N ASP A 176 -18.72 -8.72 -6.20
CA ASP A 176 -19.20 -9.55 -7.31
C ASP A 176 -18.12 -9.59 -8.40
N THR A 177 -18.33 -10.35 -9.46
CA THR A 177 -17.33 -10.46 -10.54
C THR A 177 -17.04 -9.13 -11.22
N GLY A 178 -18.06 -8.27 -11.39
CA GLY A 178 -17.89 -6.96 -12.03
C GLY A 178 -17.11 -5.98 -11.18
N THR A 179 -17.36 -5.94 -9.87
CA THR A 179 -16.63 -5.09 -8.94
C THR A 179 -15.17 -5.53 -8.80
N VAL A 180 -14.91 -6.84 -8.74
CA VAL A 180 -13.56 -7.40 -8.64
C VAL A 180 -12.77 -7.22 -9.94
N ASP A 181 -13.41 -7.39 -11.10
CA ASP A 181 -12.78 -7.18 -12.42
C ASP A 181 -12.17 -5.79 -12.57
N ASN A 182 -12.81 -4.79 -11.97
CA ASN A 182 -12.41 -3.38 -12.04
C ASN A 182 -11.64 -2.90 -10.79
N PHE A 183 -11.31 -3.79 -9.86
CA PHE A 183 -10.51 -3.49 -8.67
C PHE A 183 -9.06 -3.91 -8.84
N SER A 184 -8.14 -3.35 -8.02
CA SER A 184 -6.74 -3.75 -7.98
C SER A 184 -6.58 -5.26 -7.81
N ALA A 185 -5.94 -5.93 -8.76
CA ALA A 185 -5.73 -7.38 -8.69
C ALA A 185 -4.85 -7.76 -7.48
N THR A 186 -3.79 -6.98 -7.21
CA THR A 186 -2.90 -7.20 -6.05
C THR A 186 -3.67 -7.05 -4.73
N ALA A 187 -4.42 -5.97 -4.58
CA ALA A 187 -5.22 -5.72 -3.38
C ALA A 187 -6.31 -6.77 -3.18
N TRP A 188 -6.98 -7.17 -4.27
CA TRP A 188 -7.99 -8.22 -4.24
C TRP A 188 -7.43 -9.55 -3.72
N PHE A 189 -6.35 -10.05 -4.33
CA PHE A 189 -5.77 -11.34 -3.91
C PHE A 189 -5.18 -11.30 -2.50
N TYR A 190 -4.69 -10.15 -2.07
CA TYR A 190 -4.28 -9.95 -0.68
C TYR A 190 -5.48 -10.06 0.28
N GLY A 191 -6.53 -9.26 0.05
CA GLY A 191 -7.68 -9.19 0.95
C GLY A 191 -8.53 -10.46 0.95
N SER A 192 -8.73 -11.09 -0.21
CA SER A 192 -9.45 -12.37 -0.31
C SER A 192 -8.72 -13.50 0.41
N SER A 193 -7.37 -13.54 0.29
CA SER A 193 -6.53 -14.49 1.04
C SER A 193 -6.65 -14.28 2.55
N LEU A 194 -6.61 -13.03 3.03
CA LEU A 194 -6.79 -12.71 4.45
C LEU A 194 -8.17 -13.10 4.94
N SER A 195 -9.23 -12.69 4.24
CA SER A 195 -10.61 -12.99 4.65
C SER A 195 -10.84 -14.49 4.76
N LYS A 196 -10.36 -15.26 3.79
CA LYS A 196 -10.46 -16.73 3.78
C LYS A 196 -9.71 -17.38 4.94
N LYS A 197 -8.52 -16.89 5.27
CA LYS A 197 -7.66 -17.45 6.33
C LYS A 197 -8.09 -17.04 7.74
N LEU A 198 -8.55 -15.81 7.91
CA LEU A 198 -8.99 -15.29 9.21
C LEU A 198 -10.45 -15.62 9.51
N GLY A 199 -11.27 -15.87 8.50
CA GLY A 199 -12.72 -16.11 8.65
C GLY A 199 -13.49 -14.86 9.08
N ILE A 200 -12.98 -13.64 8.81
CA ILE A 200 -13.58 -12.38 9.23
C ILE A 200 -13.72 -11.40 8.06
N PRO A 201 -14.56 -10.35 8.20
CA PRO A 201 -14.67 -9.30 7.20
C PRO A 201 -13.35 -8.56 6.95
N VAL A 202 -13.11 -8.20 5.68
CA VAL A 202 -11.96 -7.40 5.26
C VAL A 202 -12.40 -6.25 4.37
N GLY A 203 -12.03 -5.03 4.76
CA GLY A 203 -12.18 -3.82 3.96
C GLY A 203 -10.87 -3.43 3.30
N LEU A 204 -10.91 -3.22 1.98
CA LEU A 204 -9.77 -2.81 1.18
C LEU A 204 -9.99 -1.38 0.69
N ILE A 205 -9.16 -0.44 1.17
CA ILE A 205 -9.15 0.94 0.68
C ILE A 205 -8.01 1.04 -0.35
N TYR A 206 -8.39 1.10 -1.62
CA TYR A 206 -7.46 1.16 -2.72
C TYR A 206 -7.23 2.62 -3.15
N THR A 207 -5.95 3.01 -3.24
CA THR A 207 -5.48 4.33 -3.66
C THR A 207 -4.11 4.22 -4.33
N ALA A 208 -4.08 4.09 -5.66
CA ALA A 208 -2.84 3.97 -6.43
C ALA A 208 -2.94 4.73 -7.77
N TRP A 209 -1.78 5.06 -8.35
CA TRP A 209 -1.72 5.73 -9.64
C TRP A 209 -0.48 5.28 -10.42
N GLY A 210 -0.70 4.72 -11.62
CA GLY A 210 0.37 4.23 -12.47
C GLY A 210 1.43 5.28 -12.79
N GLY A 211 2.70 4.87 -12.85
CA GLY A 211 3.84 5.72 -13.22
C GLY A 211 4.34 6.68 -12.14
N THR A 212 3.76 6.67 -10.94
CA THR A 212 4.11 7.64 -9.89
C THR A 212 5.29 7.21 -9.04
N ALA A 213 6.12 8.16 -8.68
CA ALA A 213 7.25 8.00 -7.76
C ALA A 213 6.80 8.15 -6.29
N ALA A 214 7.58 7.64 -5.34
CA ALA A 214 7.20 7.62 -3.93
C ALA A 214 7.10 9.02 -3.30
N GLU A 215 7.88 9.99 -3.76
CA GLU A 215 7.83 11.37 -3.27
C GLU A 215 6.49 12.07 -3.51
N VAL A 216 5.73 11.69 -4.53
CA VAL A 216 4.40 12.29 -4.75
C VAL A 216 3.36 11.83 -3.71
N TRP A 217 3.64 10.71 -3.03
CA TRP A 217 2.85 10.12 -1.95
C TRP A 217 3.38 10.48 -0.54
N THR A 218 4.45 11.28 -0.48
CA THR A 218 5.10 11.69 0.77
C THR A 218 4.78 13.16 1.07
N PRO A 219 4.38 13.54 2.31
CA PRO A 219 4.16 14.94 2.65
C PRO A 219 5.39 15.79 2.37
N VAL A 220 5.23 16.94 1.71
CA VAL A 220 6.36 17.84 1.39
C VAL A 220 7.12 18.25 2.64
N ALA A 221 6.42 18.60 3.73
CA ALA A 221 7.06 18.96 4.99
C ALA A 221 7.96 17.83 5.57
N SER A 222 7.67 16.56 5.27
CA SER A 222 8.50 15.42 5.69
C SER A 222 9.76 15.28 4.82
N LEU A 223 9.66 15.63 3.53
CA LEU A 223 10.82 15.69 2.62
C LEU A 223 11.72 16.88 2.98
N GLU A 224 11.16 18.03 3.31
CA GLU A 224 11.89 19.22 3.74
C GLU A 224 12.68 18.97 5.04
N ALA A 225 12.12 18.19 5.96
CA ALA A 225 12.77 17.83 7.21
C ALA A 225 13.94 16.83 7.05
N ALA A 226 14.10 16.20 5.89
CA ALA A 226 15.16 15.24 5.58
C ALA A 226 16.14 15.85 4.55
N PRO A 227 17.31 16.36 4.95
CA PRO A 227 18.24 17.09 4.06
C PRO A 227 18.61 16.33 2.78
N GLU A 228 18.79 15.02 2.89
CA GLU A 228 19.15 14.14 1.77
C GLU A 228 18.01 13.95 0.75
N LEU A 229 16.76 14.27 1.12
CA LEU A 229 15.58 14.10 0.27
C LEU A 229 15.07 15.41 -0.36
N GLN A 230 15.67 16.56 -0.03
CA GLN A 230 15.20 17.86 -0.50
C GLN A 230 15.18 18.00 -2.02
N HIS A 231 16.05 17.28 -2.75
CA HIS A 231 16.05 17.31 -4.21
C HIS A 231 14.75 16.79 -4.82
N PHE A 232 14.03 15.85 -4.14
CA PHE A 232 12.73 15.35 -4.60
C PHE A 232 11.62 16.41 -4.60
N ILE A 233 11.77 17.50 -3.82
CA ILE A 233 10.79 18.58 -3.76
C ILE A 233 10.76 19.37 -5.08
N HIS A 234 11.91 19.53 -5.72
CA HIS A 234 12.09 20.29 -6.95
C HIS A 234 12.22 19.38 -8.19
N HIS A 235 12.29 18.07 -7.98
CA HIS A 235 12.38 17.11 -9.05
C HIS A 235 10.98 16.81 -9.58
N TYR A 236 10.71 17.18 -10.83
CA TYR A 236 9.50 16.75 -11.52
C TYR A 236 9.76 15.38 -12.13
N SER A 237 9.38 14.31 -11.40
CA SER A 237 9.44 12.95 -11.93
C SER A 237 8.15 12.66 -12.68
N GLY A 238 8.19 12.61 -13.99
CA GLY A 238 7.04 12.11 -14.72
C GLY A 238 6.82 12.74 -16.10
N TYR A 239 5.88 12.16 -16.77
CA TYR A 239 5.34 12.66 -18.03
C TYR A 239 4.21 13.65 -17.73
N ALA A 240 3.87 14.50 -18.71
CA ALA A 240 2.86 15.55 -18.55
C ALA A 240 1.47 15.05 -18.06
N TRP A 241 1.19 13.76 -18.23
CA TRP A 241 -0.08 13.10 -17.81
C TRP A 241 0.01 12.34 -16.49
N TRP A 242 1.18 12.29 -15.83
CA TRP A 242 1.36 11.68 -14.53
C TRP A 242 1.67 12.71 -13.48
N PRO A 243 1.06 12.63 -12.27
CA PRO A 243 1.44 13.52 -11.19
C PRO A 243 2.89 13.27 -10.80
N GLY A 244 3.72 14.30 -10.92
CA GLY A 244 5.16 14.21 -10.63
C GLY A 244 5.63 15.18 -9.55
N THR A 245 4.74 16.06 -9.07
CA THR A 245 5.06 17.00 -7.99
C THR A 245 4.98 16.32 -6.63
N ALA A 246 6.01 16.50 -5.79
CA ALA A 246 6.05 15.95 -4.44
C ALA A 246 4.78 16.30 -3.63
N GLY A 247 4.26 15.33 -2.89
CA GLY A 247 3.15 15.49 -1.97
C GLY A 247 1.75 15.62 -2.56
N VAL A 248 1.57 15.81 -3.87
CA VAL A 248 0.23 16.10 -4.44
C VAL A 248 -0.75 14.94 -4.31
N LEU A 249 -0.28 13.70 -4.34
CA LEU A 249 -1.11 12.52 -4.12
C LEU A 249 -1.31 12.24 -2.62
N TYR A 250 -0.29 12.50 -1.80
CA TYR A 250 -0.50 12.50 -0.36
C TYR A 250 -1.65 13.44 0.03
N ASN A 251 -1.61 14.67 -0.46
CA ASN A 251 -2.60 15.69 -0.13
C ASN A 251 -4.02 15.33 -0.55
N ALA A 252 -4.18 14.72 -1.74
CA ALA A 252 -5.49 14.43 -2.34
C ALA A 252 -6.01 13.02 -2.03
N MET A 253 -5.14 12.03 -1.93
CA MET A 253 -5.53 10.62 -1.96
C MET A 253 -5.11 9.83 -0.70
N ILE A 254 -4.24 10.38 0.16
CA ILE A 254 -3.83 9.76 1.43
C ILE A 254 -4.37 10.54 2.62
N HIS A 255 -4.12 11.85 2.70
CA HIS A 255 -4.52 12.66 3.85
C HIS A 255 -6.03 12.57 4.17
N PRO A 256 -6.96 12.54 3.21
CA PRO A 256 -8.39 12.39 3.50
C PRO A 256 -8.75 11.08 4.23
N LEU A 257 -7.89 10.06 4.12
CA LEU A 257 -8.11 8.73 4.70
C LEU A 257 -7.62 8.63 6.15
N THR A 258 -6.80 9.56 6.62
CA THR A 258 -6.06 9.42 7.88
C THR A 258 -6.92 9.39 9.14
N ASN A 259 -8.16 9.88 9.08
CA ASN A 259 -9.14 9.72 10.16
C ASN A 259 -9.77 8.31 10.20
N TYR A 260 -9.69 7.54 9.12
CA TYR A 260 -10.27 6.20 9.06
C TYR A 260 -9.28 5.19 9.65
N THR A 261 -9.68 4.50 10.72
CA THR A 261 -8.81 3.56 11.42
C THR A 261 -8.53 2.34 10.54
N ILE A 262 -7.26 2.04 10.32
CA ILE A 262 -6.79 0.91 9.51
C ILE A 262 -5.96 -0.05 10.37
N LYS A 263 -5.82 -1.30 9.92
CA LYS A 263 -4.89 -2.27 10.51
C LYS A 263 -3.47 -2.05 10.01
N GLY A 264 -3.33 -1.76 8.72
CA GLY A 264 -2.02 -1.59 8.08
C GLY A 264 -2.12 -1.20 6.62
N ALA A 265 -0.99 -1.18 5.94
CA ALA A 265 -0.90 -0.84 4.52
C ALA A 265 -0.12 -1.89 3.74
N ILE A 266 -0.50 -2.08 2.47
CA ILE A 266 0.30 -2.76 1.46
C ILE A 266 0.70 -1.77 0.36
N TRP A 267 1.94 -1.91 -0.13
CA TRP A 267 2.55 -0.97 -1.06
C TRP A 267 3.23 -1.69 -2.22
N TYR A 268 2.92 -1.31 -3.46
CA TYR A 268 3.59 -1.86 -4.64
C TYR A 268 4.06 -0.72 -5.55
N GLN A 269 5.33 -0.35 -5.40
CA GLN A 269 5.97 0.76 -6.12
C GLN A 269 7.49 0.55 -6.10
N GLY A 270 8.20 1.19 -7.02
CA GLY A 270 9.65 1.24 -7.04
C GLY A 270 10.20 1.59 -8.41
N GLU A 271 9.55 1.16 -9.47
CA GLU A 271 10.02 1.28 -10.85
C GLU A 271 10.31 2.74 -11.24
N SER A 272 9.50 3.69 -10.74
CA SER A 272 9.68 5.11 -11.02
C SER A 272 10.86 5.75 -10.26
N ASN A 273 11.31 5.13 -9.16
CA ASN A 273 12.46 5.60 -8.38
C ASN A 273 13.75 4.77 -8.63
N ARG A 274 13.80 3.94 -9.68
CA ARG A 274 14.95 3.05 -9.90
C ARG A 274 16.28 3.78 -10.08
N MET A 275 16.27 5.00 -10.55
CA MET A 275 17.48 5.81 -10.70
C MET A 275 17.92 6.46 -9.39
N ASP A 276 16.99 6.63 -8.45
CA ASP A 276 17.21 7.18 -7.12
C ASP A 276 17.43 6.08 -6.06
N TYR A 277 17.86 4.89 -6.47
CA TYR A 277 18.00 3.72 -5.62
C TYR A 277 18.81 3.97 -4.34
N LYS A 278 19.82 4.88 -4.39
CA LYS A 278 20.64 5.22 -3.21
C LYS A 278 19.83 5.92 -2.12
N LEU A 279 18.85 6.71 -2.50
CA LEU A 279 18.00 7.48 -1.59
C LEU A 279 16.65 6.80 -1.28
N TYR A 280 16.30 5.77 -2.04
CA TYR A 280 15.04 5.07 -1.89
C TYR A 280 14.78 4.54 -0.46
N PRO A 281 15.76 3.98 0.28
CA PRO A 281 15.53 3.56 1.67
C PRO A 281 15.15 4.72 2.60
N ALA A 282 15.81 5.88 2.46
CA ALA A 282 15.47 7.08 3.23
C ALA A 282 14.09 7.62 2.84
N LEU A 283 13.77 7.65 1.54
CA LEU A 283 12.47 8.08 1.04
C LEU A 283 11.33 7.18 1.55
N MET A 284 11.51 5.85 1.50
CA MET A 284 10.53 4.88 2.01
C MET A 284 10.35 5.01 3.53
N ASN A 285 11.45 5.21 4.28
CA ASN A 285 11.35 5.45 5.72
C ASN A 285 10.54 6.73 6.01
N THR A 286 10.80 7.81 5.28
CA THR A 286 10.09 9.09 5.43
C THR A 286 8.61 8.96 5.06
N LEU A 287 8.28 8.27 3.98
CA LEU A 287 6.90 7.97 3.58
C LEU A 287 6.18 7.19 4.68
N ILE A 288 6.73 6.06 5.12
CA ILE A 288 6.10 5.16 6.10
C ILE A 288 5.91 5.88 7.45
N THR A 289 6.94 6.55 7.95
CA THR A 289 6.87 7.24 9.24
C THR A 289 5.93 8.44 9.21
N SER A 290 5.88 9.17 8.09
CA SER A 290 4.93 10.28 7.91
C SER A 290 3.47 9.80 7.87
N TRP A 291 3.19 8.69 7.20
CA TRP A 291 1.84 8.09 7.20
C TRP A 291 1.46 7.61 8.60
N ARG A 292 2.34 6.87 9.29
CA ARG A 292 2.12 6.43 10.68
C ARG A 292 1.82 7.60 11.60
N LYS A 293 2.59 8.68 11.48
CA LYS A 293 2.35 9.93 12.24
C LYS A 293 0.99 10.55 11.91
N ALA A 294 0.59 10.60 10.65
CA ALA A 294 -0.68 11.18 10.23
C ALA A 294 -1.90 10.37 10.72
N TRP A 295 -1.82 9.03 10.73
CA TRP A 295 -2.87 8.18 11.31
C TRP A 295 -2.91 8.21 12.84
N GLY A 296 -1.76 8.38 13.51
CA GLY A 296 -1.69 8.44 14.97
C GLY A 296 -2.07 7.16 15.72
N ILE A 297 -1.99 6.00 15.04
CA ILE A 297 -2.33 4.67 15.58
C ILE A 297 -1.11 3.79 15.85
N GLY A 298 0.08 4.40 16.00
CA GLY A 298 1.34 3.71 16.21
C GLY A 298 1.98 3.19 14.92
N ASP A 299 2.98 2.31 15.09
CA ASP A 299 3.74 1.71 13.98
C ASP A 299 2.95 0.58 13.34
N PHE A 300 1.85 0.90 12.66
CA PHE A 300 1.06 -0.10 11.96
C PHE A 300 1.88 -0.87 10.90
N PRO A 301 1.52 -2.14 10.60
CA PRO A 301 2.20 -2.95 9.60
C PRO A 301 2.21 -2.30 8.22
N PHE A 302 3.37 -2.31 7.58
CA PHE A 302 3.55 -1.80 6.22
C PHE A 302 4.27 -2.85 5.38
N TYR A 303 3.52 -3.59 4.56
CA TYR A 303 4.07 -4.64 3.71
C TYR A 303 4.21 -4.17 2.29
N PHE A 304 5.36 -4.42 1.66
CA PHE A 304 5.62 -3.92 0.32
C PHE A 304 6.08 -5.03 -0.63
N VAL A 305 5.97 -4.75 -1.93
CA VAL A 305 6.37 -5.67 -2.99
C VAL A 305 7.68 -5.21 -3.60
N GLN A 306 8.63 -6.13 -3.74
CA GLN A 306 9.85 -5.89 -4.48
C GLN A 306 9.54 -5.82 -5.98
N ILE A 307 10.18 -4.88 -6.71
CA ILE A 307 9.98 -4.78 -8.16
C ILE A 307 10.43 -6.05 -8.88
N ALA A 308 9.69 -6.40 -9.92
CA ALA A 308 9.96 -7.58 -10.74
C ALA A 308 11.16 -7.39 -11.68
N PRO A 309 11.77 -8.48 -12.16
CA PRO A 309 12.70 -8.44 -13.29
C PRO A 309 12.06 -7.78 -14.53
N TYR A 310 12.80 -6.84 -15.12
CA TYR A 310 12.39 -6.16 -16.34
C TYR A 310 13.61 -5.64 -17.10
N LEU A 311 13.56 -5.61 -18.42
CA LEU A 311 14.63 -5.16 -19.30
C LEU A 311 14.69 -3.61 -19.33
N TYR A 312 15.13 -3.01 -18.21
CA TYR A 312 15.38 -1.57 -18.17
C TYR A 312 16.55 -1.19 -19.10
N LYS A 313 16.46 0.02 -19.69
CA LYS A 313 17.52 0.58 -20.52
C LYS A 313 18.81 0.79 -19.73
N GLU A 314 18.69 1.33 -18.51
CA GLU A 314 19.80 1.60 -17.62
C GLU A 314 20.26 0.30 -16.96
N ARG A 315 21.54 -0.02 -17.14
CA ARG A 315 22.13 -1.27 -16.64
C ARG A 315 22.00 -1.37 -15.12
N ASN A 316 21.67 -2.53 -14.61
CA ASN A 316 21.62 -2.86 -13.18
C ASN A 316 20.65 -2.00 -12.34
N SER A 317 19.96 -1.00 -12.90
CA SER A 317 19.10 -0.07 -12.15
C SER A 317 18.00 -0.80 -11.38
N GLY A 318 17.38 -1.83 -11.97
CA GLY A 318 16.38 -2.66 -11.30
C GLY A 318 16.99 -3.52 -10.17
N ALA A 319 18.20 -4.07 -10.36
CA ALA A 319 18.88 -4.84 -9.31
C ALA A 319 19.27 -3.96 -8.12
N LEU A 320 19.75 -2.75 -8.39
CA LEU A 320 20.09 -1.77 -7.36
C LEU A 320 18.88 -1.30 -6.58
N LEU A 321 17.74 -1.12 -7.25
CA LEU A 321 16.50 -0.78 -6.54
C LEU A 321 15.99 -1.96 -5.71
N ARG A 322 16.06 -3.20 -6.19
CA ARG A 322 15.72 -4.38 -5.37
C ARG A 322 16.58 -4.47 -4.11
N GLU A 323 17.89 -4.15 -4.21
CA GLU A 323 18.76 -4.03 -3.04
C GLU A 323 18.31 -2.92 -2.10
N ALA A 324 17.92 -1.76 -2.63
CA ALA A 324 17.38 -0.66 -1.84
C ALA A 324 16.07 -1.05 -1.11
N GLN A 325 15.18 -1.77 -1.80
CA GLN A 325 13.95 -2.31 -1.19
C GLN A 325 14.27 -3.34 -0.08
N MET A 326 15.28 -4.19 -0.26
CA MET A 326 15.75 -5.08 0.82
C MET A 326 16.20 -4.30 2.07
N LYS A 327 16.89 -3.17 1.89
CA LYS A 327 17.32 -2.31 3.00
C LYS A 327 16.13 -1.71 3.76
N CYS A 328 14.96 -1.53 3.11
CA CYS A 328 13.75 -1.05 3.77
C CYS A 328 13.19 -2.03 4.82
N LEU A 329 13.60 -3.29 4.83
CA LEU A 329 13.25 -4.26 5.88
C LEU A 329 13.81 -3.89 7.26
N SER A 330 14.75 -2.94 7.35
CA SER A 330 15.23 -2.37 8.62
C SER A 330 14.22 -1.42 9.26
N ILE A 331 13.21 -0.95 8.52
CA ILE A 331 12.15 -0.10 9.05
C ILE A 331 11.24 -0.97 9.93
N PRO A 332 10.96 -0.57 11.18
CA PRO A 332 10.13 -1.38 12.08
C PRO A 332 8.77 -1.76 11.47
N ASN A 333 8.33 -2.97 11.76
CA ASN A 333 7.01 -3.50 11.36
C ASN A 333 6.76 -3.46 9.86
N THR A 334 7.79 -3.78 9.05
CA THR A 334 7.71 -3.94 7.61
C THR A 334 7.94 -5.39 7.19
N GLY A 335 7.55 -5.72 5.95
CA GLY A 335 7.79 -7.00 5.31
C GLY A 335 7.74 -6.87 3.80
N MET A 336 8.37 -7.79 3.07
CA MET A 336 8.53 -7.68 1.62
C MET A 336 8.15 -8.98 0.90
N ALA A 337 7.25 -8.86 -0.08
CA ALA A 337 6.96 -9.92 -1.04
C ALA A 337 7.96 -9.85 -2.20
N VAL A 338 8.73 -10.93 -2.40
CA VAL A 338 9.68 -11.06 -3.51
C VAL A 338 8.95 -11.55 -4.77
N THR A 339 9.30 -11.01 -5.94
CA THR A 339 8.63 -11.30 -7.22
C THR A 339 9.57 -11.81 -8.33
N LEU A 340 10.80 -12.17 -7.96
CA LEU A 340 11.82 -12.55 -8.94
C LEU A 340 11.52 -13.84 -9.73
N ASP A 341 10.66 -14.70 -9.23
CA ASP A 341 10.28 -15.97 -9.85
C ASP A 341 8.98 -15.89 -10.66
N ILE A 342 8.22 -14.80 -10.53
CA ILE A 342 6.89 -14.64 -11.13
C ILE A 342 6.82 -13.49 -12.14
N ALA A 343 7.97 -13.01 -12.62
CA ALA A 343 8.04 -11.91 -13.59
C ALA A 343 7.31 -12.22 -14.91
N GLY A 344 7.33 -13.49 -15.34
CA GLY A 344 6.81 -13.88 -16.66
C GLY A 344 7.69 -13.33 -17.79
N ASP A 345 7.15 -12.47 -18.65
CA ASP A 345 7.90 -11.81 -19.71
C ASP A 345 8.70 -10.64 -19.16
N ILE A 346 10.03 -10.71 -19.27
CA ILE A 346 10.95 -9.63 -18.84
C ILE A 346 10.86 -8.36 -19.70
N ASN A 347 10.14 -8.38 -20.81
CA ASN A 347 9.83 -7.19 -21.62
C ASN A 347 8.52 -6.51 -21.19
N ASP A 348 7.75 -7.12 -20.28
CA ASP A 348 6.57 -6.52 -19.67
C ASP A 348 6.90 -6.13 -18.22
N ILE A 349 6.89 -4.81 -17.94
CA ILE A 349 7.12 -4.26 -16.59
C ILE A 349 5.99 -4.64 -15.61
N HIS A 350 4.90 -5.21 -16.10
CA HIS A 350 3.70 -5.55 -15.37
C HIS A 350 3.46 -7.07 -15.30
N PRO A 351 4.10 -7.79 -14.37
CA PRO A 351 3.86 -9.22 -14.20
C PRO A 351 2.36 -9.51 -14.02
N LYS A 352 1.83 -10.45 -14.81
CA LYS A 352 0.40 -10.80 -14.77
C LYS A 352 0.01 -11.61 -13.54
N ASN A 353 0.97 -12.30 -12.92
CA ASN A 353 0.73 -13.12 -11.72
C ASN A 353 0.58 -12.24 -10.45
N LYS A 354 -0.56 -11.58 -10.28
CA LYS A 354 -0.88 -10.82 -9.08
C LYS A 354 -1.40 -11.70 -7.93
N LEU A 355 -1.82 -12.94 -8.25
CA LEU A 355 -2.27 -13.91 -7.25
C LEU A 355 -1.17 -14.23 -6.24
N ASP A 356 0.00 -14.66 -6.72
CA ASP A 356 1.12 -14.97 -5.83
C ASP A 356 1.64 -13.72 -5.09
N VAL A 357 1.60 -12.55 -5.73
CA VAL A 357 1.95 -11.29 -5.04
C VAL A 357 1.03 -11.05 -3.84
N GLY A 358 -0.30 -11.13 -4.05
CA GLY A 358 -1.28 -10.94 -2.98
C GLY A 358 -1.16 -11.99 -1.89
N ILE A 359 -0.97 -13.26 -2.25
CA ILE A 359 -0.74 -14.35 -1.30
C ILE A 359 0.52 -14.09 -0.47
N ARG A 360 1.67 -13.75 -1.09
CA ARG A 360 2.93 -13.48 -0.38
C ARG A 360 2.81 -12.30 0.60
N LEU A 361 2.11 -11.24 0.23
CA LEU A 361 1.79 -10.15 1.15
C LEU A 361 0.93 -10.63 2.32
N SER A 362 -0.08 -11.49 2.05
CA SER A 362 -0.96 -12.01 3.10
C SER A 362 -0.23 -12.94 4.07
N LEU A 363 0.78 -13.71 3.63
CA LEU A 363 1.61 -14.53 4.51
C LEU A 363 2.35 -13.68 5.56
N TRP A 364 2.90 -12.53 5.15
CA TRP A 364 3.49 -11.57 6.10
C TRP A 364 2.48 -11.08 7.12
N ALA A 365 1.28 -10.69 6.67
CA ALA A 365 0.23 -10.22 7.56
C ALA A 365 -0.24 -11.32 8.52
N LEU A 366 -0.55 -12.50 8.01
CA LEU A 366 -1.00 -13.66 8.81
C LEU A 366 0.00 -13.98 9.92
N THR A 367 1.29 -14.03 9.60
CA THR A 367 2.33 -14.36 10.59
C THR A 367 2.63 -13.20 11.52
N LYS A 368 2.96 -12.01 10.98
CA LYS A 368 3.50 -10.90 11.79
C LYS A 368 2.44 -10.02 12.43
N THR A 369 1.27 -9.87 11.80
CA THR A 369 0.17 -9.05 12.35
C THR A 369 -0.82 -9.89 13.15
N TYR A 370 -1.13 -11.10 12.69
CA TYR A 370 -2.17 -11.96 13.28
C TYR A 370 -1.64 -13.13 14.09
N GLY A 371 -0.31 -13.34 14.12
CA GLY A 371 0.32 -14.42 14.91
C GLY A 371 -0.05 -15.83 14.46
N GLN A 372 -0.53 -15.99 13.22
CA GLN A 372 -0.88 -17.31 12.69
C GLN A 372 0.35 -18.06 12.21
N ASP A 373 0.42 -19.34 12.49
CA ASP A 373 1.40 -20.24 11.90
C ASP A 373 0.95 -20.61 10.47
N VAL A 374 1.62 -20.04 9.49
CA VAL A 374 1.39 -20.34 8.05
C VAL A 374 2.52 -21.22 7.48
N GLY A 375 3.40 -21.71 8.34
CA GLY A 375 4.62 -22.43 7.99
C GLY A 375 5.72 -21.47 7.55
N SER A 376 5.64 -20.87 6.38
CA SER A 376 6.62 -19.93 5.85
C SER A 376 5.96 -18.67 5.30
N PHE A 377 6.50 -17.51 5.62
CA PHE A 377 5.96 -16.21 5.20
C PHE A 377 6.93 -15.39 4.33
N SER A 378 8.21 -15.79 4.28
CA SER A 378 9.26 -15.15 3.48
C SER A 378 10.14 -16.21 2.82
N GLY A 379 10.67 -15.91 1.65
CA GLY A 379 11.81 -16.64 1.10
C GLY A 379 13.11 -16.32 1.83
N PRO A 380 14.23 -16.98 1.46
CA PRO A 380 15.52 -16.75 2.09
C PRO A 380 15.97 -15.29 1.95
N VAL A 381 16.33 -14.69 3.07
CA VAL A 381 16.90 -13.34 3.12
C VAL A 381 18.37 -13.46 3.47
N TYR A 382 19.24 -12.87 2.64
CA TYR A 382 20.66 -12.77 2.90
C TYR A 382 20.92 -12.14 4.28
N LYS A 383 21.77 -12.79 5.09
CA LYS A 383 22.11 -12.35 6.44
C LYS A 383 23.56 -11.89 6.54
N ASP A 384 24.49 -12.77 6.20
CA ASP A 384 25.92 -12.56 6.39
C ASP A 384 26.74 -13.50 5.48
N PHE A 385 28.02 -13.24 5.34
CA PHE A 385 28.95 -14.10 4.60
C PHE A 385 30.29 -14.24 5.31
N LYS A 386 30.97 -15.34 5.01
CA LYS A 386 32.33 -15.63 5.48
C LYS A 386 33.22 -16.01 4.30
N VAL A 387 34.34 -15.30 4.17
CA VAL A 387 35.37 -15.65 3.18
C VAL A 387 36.16 -16.82 3.70
N GLU A 388 36.30 -17.86 2.87
CA GLU A 388 37.10 -19.03 3.10
C GLU A 388 38.27 -19.07 2.08
N LYS A 389 39.20 -20.04 2.20
CA LYS A 389 40.42 -20.07 1.35
C LYS A 389 40.14 -19.95 -0.16
N LYS A 390 39.08 -20.65 -0.67
CA LYS A 390 38.75 -20.71 -2.10
C LYS A 390 37.25 -20.56 -2.37
N SER A 391 36.48 -20.18 -1.37
CA SER A 391 35.05 -20.06 -1.45
C SER A 391 34.52 -18.96 -0.52
N ILE A 392 33.27 -18.60 -0.70
CA ILE A 392 32.51 -17.75 0.22
C ILE A 392 31.31 -18.55 0.71
N SER A 393 31.15 -18.64 2.02
CA SER A 393 29.98 -19.21 2.68
C SER A 393 28.98 -18.10 2.97
N ILE A 394 27.72 -18.27 2.57
CA ILE A 394 26.63 -17.26 2.70
C ILE A 394 25.56 -17.83 3.61
N GLU A 395 25.15 -17.05 4.60
CA GLU A 395 24.09 -17.39 5.56
C GLU A 395 22.78 -16.65 5.22
N PHE A 396 21.66 -17.34 5.48
CA PHE A 396 20.31 -16.82 5.27
C PHE A 396 19.46 -16.97 6.52
N ILE A 397 18.47 -16.08 6.65
CA ILE A 397 17.31 -16.25 7.53
C ILE A 397 16.08 -16.64 6.70
N TYR A 398 15.03 -17.16 7.33
CA TYR A 398 13.78 -17.64 6.71
C TYR A 398 14.00 -18.75 5.67
N THR A 399 14.84 -19.70 6.01
CA THR A 399 15.14 -20.85 5.15
C THR A 399 14.05 -21.94 5.20
N ASP A 400 13.32 -22.02 6.29
CA ASP A 400 12.17 -22.92 6.56
C ASP A 400 12.36 -24.31 5.92
N GLY A 401 13.29 -25.07 6.47
CA GLY A 401 13.78 -26.33 5.93
C GLY A 401 15.07 -26.14 5.12
N GLU A 402 15.30 -27.01 4.15
CA GLU A 402 16.49 -26.95 3.29
C GLU A 402 16.32 -25.90 2.18
N LEU A 403 17.39 -25.14 1.91
CA LEU A 403 17.48 -24.31 0.72
C LEU A 403 17.36 -25.18 -0.54
N LYS A 404 16.70 -24.65 -1.58
CA LYS A 404 16.56 -25.30 -2.87
C LYS A 404 17.16 -24.42 -3.96
N ILE A 405 17.88 -25.02 -4.88
CA ILE A 405 18.48 -24.34 -6.04
C ILE A 405 17.97 -25.03 -7.29
N THR A 406 17.47 -24.23 -8.25
CA THR A 406 17.08 -24.74 -9.57
C THR A 406 18.31 -24.87 -10.49
N GLU A 407 18.21 -25.63 -11.57
CA GLU A 407 19.29 -25.81 -12.54
C GLU A 407 19.75 -24.50 -13.20
N THR A 408 18.89 -23.49 -13.28
CA THR A 408 19.20 -22.15 -13.79
C THR A 408 20.15 -21.37 -12.89
N ALA A 409 20.43 -21.84 -11.68
CA ALA A 409 21.31 -21.18 -10.71
C ALA A 409 22.75 -20.95 -11.23
N LYS A 410 23.22 -21.78 -12.15
CA LYS A 410 24.58 -21.66 -12.72
C LYS A 410 24.87 -20.29 -13.32
N ASN A 411 23.85 -19.58 -13.77
CA ASN A 411 23.98 -18.26 -14.40
C ASN A 411 23.64 -17.10 -13.45
N ASN A 412 23.14 -17.38 -12.25
CA ASN A 412 22.66 -16.36 -11.30
C ASN A 412 23.69 -16.01 -10.22
N PHE A 413 24.71 -16.83 -10.02
CA PHE A 413 25.78 -16.55 -9.06
C PHE A 413 27.06 -16.14 -9.77
N ALA A 414 27.61 -15.03 -9.34
CA ALA A 414 28.91 -14.54 -9.78
C ALA A 414 29.81 -14.27 -8.56
N ILE A 415 31.10 -14.56 -8.70
CA ILE A 415 32.09 -14.42 -7.63
C ILE A 415 33.29 -13.66 -8.18
N ALA A 416 33.89 -12.79 -7.36
CA ALA A 416 35.06 -11.98 -7.73
C ALA A 416 36.18 -12.05 -6.69
N GLY A 417 37.38 -11.83 -7.13
CA GLY A 417 38.56 -11.53 -6.32
C GLY A 417 38.74 -10.04 -6.06
N ALA A 418 39.89 -9.66 -5.52
CA ALA A 418 40.26 -8.26 -5.26
C ALA A 418 40.37 -7.39 -6.53
N ASP A 419 40.47 -8.03 -7.70
CA ASP A 419 40.46 -7.39 -9.03
C ASP A 419 39.07 -6.86 -9.45
N LYS A 420 38.01 -7.20 -8.66
CA LYS A 420 36.59 -6.84 -8.90
C LYS A 420 36.00 -7.42 -10.20
N VAL A 421 36.68 -8.40 -10.82
CA VAL A 421 36.18 -9.07 -12.02
C VAL A 421 35.32 -10.26 -11.63
N PHE A 422 34.02 -10.22 -12.01
CA PHE A 422 33.05 -11.27 -11.69
C PHE A 422 33.09 -12.40 -12.71
N TYR A 423 33.15 -13.63 -12.20
CA TYR A 423 33.07 -14.87 -12.98
C TYR A 423 31.87 -15.71 -12.52
N PRO A 424 31.27 -16.50 -13.42
CA PRO A 424 30.25 -17.49 -13.02
C PRO A 424 30.76 -18.40 -11.90
N ALA A 425 29.89 -18.66 -10.94
CA ALA A 425 30.22 -19.43 -9.75
C ALA A 425 29.50 -20.77 -9.69
N THR A 426 30.14 -21.74 -9.08
CA THR A 426 29.54 -23.01 -8.63
C THR A 426 29.02 -22.84 -7.22
N VAL A 427 27.81 -23.32 -6.96
CA VAL A 427 27.14 -23.22 -5.67
C VAL A 427 26.84 -24.60 -5.14
N LYS A 428 27.05 -24.80 -3.84
CA LYS A 428 26.67 -26.01 -3.10
C LYS A 428 25.89 -25.62 -1.86
N ILE A 429 24.81 -26.33 -1.58
CA ILE A 429 24.07 -26.20 -0.33
C ILE A 429 24.77 -26.98 0.76
N GLN A 430 24.93 -26.39 1.94
CA GLN A 430 25.42 -27.04 3.15
C GLN A 430 24.55 -26.64 4.34
N GLY A 431 23.51 -27.43 4.61
CA GLY A 431 22.46 -27.06 5.56
C GLY A 431 21.75 -25.77 5.10
N ASN A 432 21.73 -24.74 5.97
CA ASN A 432 21.11 -23.44 5.67
C ASN A 432 22.11 -22.41 5.08
N LYS A 433 23.22 -22.87 4.52
CA LYS A 433 24.26 -22.01 3.91
C LYS A 433 24.48 -22.38 2.46
N LEU A 434 24.95 -21.42 1.69
CA LEU A 434 25.48 -21.64 0.36
C LEU A 434 27.00 -21.48 0.40
N VAL A 435 27.70 -22.43 -0.20
CA VAL A 435 29.15 -22.32 -0.47
C VAL A 435 29.34 -22.02 -1.94
N VAL A 436 29.88 -20.84 -2.22
CA VAL A 436 30.06 -20.27 -3.57
C VAL A 436 31.54 -20.26 -3.92
N SER A 437 31.92 -20.81 -5.09
CA SER A 437 33.31 -20.90 -5.54
C SER A 437 33.41 -20.81 -7.06
N SER A 438 34.63 -20.50 -7.57
CA SER A 438 34.93 -20.58 -9.01
C SER A 438 36.39 -21.02 -9.20
N LYS A 439 36.64 -21.87 -10.20
CA LYS A 439 38.00 -22.24 -10.58
C LYS A 439 38.84 -21.05 -11.07
N LYS A 440 38.15 -19.99 -11.54
CA LYS A 440 38.82 -18.78 -12.05
C LYS A 440 39.22 -17.79 -10.95
N VAL A 441 38.66 -17.94 -9.72
CA VAL A 441 38.88 -17.02 -8.60
C VAL A 441 39.55 -17.77 -7.45
N LYS A 442 40.85 -17.65 -7.29
CA LYS A 442 41.61 -18.37 -6.25
C LYS A 442 41.40 -17.77 -4.83
N HIS A 443 41.19 -16.48 -4.75
CA HIS A 443 41.04 -15.71 -3.51
C HIS A 443 39.75 -14.86 -3.65
N PRO A 444 38.55 -15.44 -3.43
CA PRO A 444 37.30 -14.74 -3.58
C PRO A 444 37.08 -13.75 -2.44
N VAL A 445 36.49 -12.60 -2.74
CA VAL A 445 36.13 -11.56 -1.76
C VAL A 445 34.67 -11.09 -1.88
N ALA A 446 34.04 -11.34 -3.02
CA ALA A 446 32.67 -10.89 -3.26
C ALA A 446 31.84 -11.91 -4.05
N VAL A 447 30.52 -11.95 -3.73
CA VAL A 447 29.50 -12.74 -4.44
C VAL A 447 28.32 -11.84 -4.79
N ARG A 448 27.76 -12.04 -5.98
CA ARG A 448 26.48 -11.47 -6.40
C ARG A 448 25.52 -12.56 -6.82
N TYR A 449 24.28 -12.46 -6.38
CA TYR A 449 23.19 -13.38 -6.75
C TYR A 449 22.05 -12.62 -7.43
N ALA A 450 21.65 -13.10 -8.61
CA ALA A 450 20.54 -12.56 -9.39
C ALA A 450 20.62 -11.02 -9.55
N PHE A 451 21.82 -10.46 -9.69
CA PHE A 451 22.08 -9.03 -9.61
C PHE A 451 22.15 -8.37 -10.99
N LEU A 452 21.15 -8.69 -11.84
CA LEU A 452 20.90 -8.04 -13.14
C LEU A 452 19.44 -7.60 -13.23
N ASN A 453 19.13 -6.66 -14.10
CA ASN A 453 17.75 -6.19 -14.32
C ASN A 453 16.77 -7.34 -14.57
N THR A 454 17.19 -8.31 -15.37
CA THR A 454 16.36 -9.43 -15.91
C THR A 454 16.54 -10.75 -15.16
N SER A 455 17.31 -10.77 -14.07
CA SER A 455 17.55 -12.02 -13.33
C SER A 455 16.27 -12.55 -12.69
N VAL A 456 15.99 -13.82 -12.94
CA VAL A 456 14.89 -14.59 -12.32
C VAL A 456 15.44 -15.42 -11.17
N SER A 457 14.68 -15.59 -10.09
CA SER A 457 15.13 -16.35 -8.91
C SER A 457 15.40 -17.81 -9.24
N SER A 458 16.48 -18.33 -8.67
CA SER A 458 16.87 -19.73 -8.72
C SER A 458 17.19 -20.32 -7.34
N LEU A 459 17.03 -19.50 -6.29
CA LEU A 459 17.21 -19.88 -4.89
C LEU A 459 15.90 -19.73 -4.14
N PHE A 460 15.50 -20.76 -3.43
CA PHE A 460 14.23 -20.85 -2.71
C PHE A 460 14.45 -21.44 -1.32
N ASN A 461 13.52 -21.20 -0.41
CA ASN A 461 13.45 -21.95 0.85
C ASN A 461 12.77 -23.31 0.66
N GLY A 462 12.65 -24.08 1.75
CA GLY A 462 12.04 -25.41 1.75
C GLY A 462 10.60 -25.44 1.25
N THR A 463 9.83 -24.35 1.41
CA THR A 463 8.42 -24.23 1.00
C THR A 463 8.25 -23.66 -0.42
N GLY A 464 9.32 -23.23 -1.07
CA GLY A 464 9.29 -22.73 -2.44
C GLY A 464 9.14 -21.21 -2.56
N LEU A 465 9.31 -20.44 -1.47
CA LEU A 465 9.36 -18.99 -1.58
C LEU A 465 10.76 -18.51 -2.03
N PRO A 466 10.83 -17.56 -2.99
CA PRO A 466 12.08 -17.16 -3.62
C PRO A 466 12.93 -16.24 -2.74
N ALA A 467 14.26 -16.35 -2.88
CA ALA A 467 15.19 -15.37 -2.37
C ALA A 467 15.19 -14.11 -3.23
N SER A 468 15.38 -12.95 -2.58
CA SER A 468 15.71 -11.70 -3.26
C SER A 468 17.12 -11.73 -3.84
N SER A 469 17.39 -10.89 -4.85
CA SER A 469 18.75 -10.60 -5.28
C SER A 469 19.57 -9.97 -4.15
N PHE A 470 20.85 -10.30 -4.08
CA PHE A 470 21.79 -9.74 -3.10
C PHE A 470 23.21 -9.65 -3.65
N ARG A 471 24.03 -8.87 -2.98
CA ARG A 471 25.50 -8.84 -3.14
C ARG A 471 26.18 -8.74 -1.77
N THR A 472 27.43 -9.22 -1.70
CA THR A 472 28.26 -9.13 -0.49
C THR A 472 29.28 -8.00 -0.57
N ASP A 473 29.34 -7.29 -1.70
CA ASP A 473 30.22 -6.14 -1.95
C ASP A 473 29.42 -4.82 -1.85
N ASP A 474 30.15 -3.73 -1.65
CA ASP A 474 29.67 -2.33 -1.65
C ASP A 474 30.22 -1.53 -2.83
N TRP A 475 30.81 -2.20 -3.83
CA TRP A 475 31.45 -1.53 -4.95
C TRP A 475 30.44 -0.74 -5.79
N GLU A 476 30.89 0.40 -6.31
CA GLU A 476 30.09 1.17 -7.25
C GLU A 476 29.75 0.32 -8.48
N ILE A 477 28.52 0.45 -8.92
CA ILE A 477 27.97 -0.26 -10.09
C ILE A 477 27.55 0.76 -11.12
N ASP A 478 28.08 0.60 -12.34
CA ASP A 478 27.70 1.45 -13.47
C ASP A 478 26.26 1.12 -13.91
N THR A 479 25.48 2.18 -14.07
CA THR A 479 24.10 2.14 -14.59
C THR A 479 23.96 2.73 -15.99
N LYS A 480 25.08 3.19 -16.60
CA LYS A 480 25.09 3.78 -17.95
C LYS A 480 25.14 2.72 -19.04
#